data_c68316e0eb7b14649720578149b43eff
#
_entry.id   c68316e0eb7b14649720578149b43eff
#
_cell.length_a   1.000
_cell.length_b   1.000
_cell.length_c   1.000
_cell.angle_alpha   90.00
_cell.angle_beta   90.00
_cell.angle_gamma   90.00
#
_symmetry.space_group_name_H-M   'P 1'
#
loop_
_entity.id
_entity.type
_entity.pdbx_description
1 polymer ?
#
loop_
_entity_poly.entity_id
_entity_poly.type
_entity_poly.pdbx_seq_one_letter_code
_entity_poly.pdbx_strand_id
1 'polypeptide(L)'
;MKSYRLAAILGLMVLHTTLANAAAQNDAYIAGYAAGVLKQGLKIDMPPLNVRDGVITLPVGNLKTADRAKAVQLLSEIPGVNAVKISQAKASIPADEFQVPGDETVSATDKIILPTGLLPSGHLFKPLLADPRWAHFSAAYRNYQNDNFDGKDIGSVSFGETIPFYRANFGETSAQWETGIQASVFSDFNLGAESTDLVNTDFIASLYSSMRVGQFSAFGRIYHQSSHLGDEFLLRQIGTKFERVNLSYEGVDLRLSYELPFGVRIYGGGGGLFHREPDDLKIWSAQYGVEFRSPWRMEFADMRPIIAVDLKNFEENKWNTDVSARAGVEFENLQVLGRKLQLLVEYFNGYSPSGQFYNDKVEYVGIGAHYHF
;
A
#
# COMPACT_ATOMS: atom_id res chain seq x y z
N MET A 1 33.91 -7.59 19.39
CA MET A 1 32.71 -6.97 18.81
C MET A 1 32.79 -6.59 17.29
N LYS A 2 33.88 -6.73 16.60
CA LYS A 2 34.00 -6.38 15.16
C LYS A 2 33.71 -7.54 14.18
N SER A 3 33.74 -8.81 14.62
CA SER A 3 33.55 -9.98 13.75
C SER A 3 32.07 -10.34 13.44
N TYR A 4 31.15 -9.97 14.32
CA TYR A 4 29.72 -10.27 14.11
C TYR A 4 29.02 -9.36 13.09
N ARG A 5 29.54 -8.15 12.84
CA ARG A 5 28.98 -7.23 11.85
C ARG A 5 29.27 -7.65 10.41
N LEU A 6 30.42 -8.29 10.16
CA LEU A 6 30.75 -8.77 8.81
C LEU A 6 29.96 -10.02 8.42
N ALA A 7 29.70 -10.91 9.39
CA ALA A 7 28.90 -12.12 9.16
C ALA A 7 27.43 -11.81 8.87
N ALA A 8 26.85 -10.77 9.51
CA ALA A 8 25.48 -10.34 9.26
C ALA A 8 25.32 -9.72 7.85
N ILE A 9 26.32 -8.97 7.37
CA ILE A 9 26.29 -8.36 6.04
C ILE A 9 26.49 -9.42 4.94
N LEU A 10 27.38 -10.41 5.15
CA LEU A 10 27.54 -11.53 4.21
C LEU A 10 26.30 -12.46 4.19
N GLY A 11 25.69 -12.71 5.34
CA GLY A 11 24.43 -13.48 5.42
C GLY A 11 23.26 -12.81 4.69
N LEU A 12 23.18 -11.48 4.75
CA LEU A 12 22.18 -10.73 4.00
C LEU A 12 22.43 -10.77 2.48
N MET A 13 23.68 -10.70 2.02
CA MET A 13 24.02 -10.78 0.60
C MET A 13 23.77 -12.15 -0.02
N VAL A 14 23.99 -13.25 0.70
CA VAL A 14 23.73 -14.60 0.19
C VAL A 14 22.22 -14.88 0.11
N LEU A 15 21.41 -14.33 1.02
CA LEU A 15 19.94 -14.44 0.95
C LEU A 15 19.38 -13.72 -0.28
N HIS A 16 19.98 -12.62 -0.72
CA HIS A 16 19.53 -11.80 -1.86
C HIS A 16 19.63 -12.52 -3.20
N THR A 17 20.69 -13.29 -3.42
CA THR A 17 20.91 -13.99 -4.71
C THR A 17 19.98 -15.20 -4.90
N THR A 18 19.54 -15.82 -3.82
CA THR A 18 18.61 -16.96 -3.89
C THR A 18 17.16 -16.54 -4.12
N LEU A 19 16.73 -15.39 -3.60
CA LEU A 19 15.37 -14.90 -3.75
C LEU A 19 15.11 -14.30 -5.15
N ALA A 20 16.06 -13.56 -5.71
CA ALA A 20 15.93 -13.02 -7.06
C ALA A 20 15.89 -14.13 -8.13
N ASN A 21 16.67 -15.19 -7.97
CA ASN A 21 16.62 -16.36 -8.85
C ASN A 21 15.30 -17.14 -8.71
N ALA A 22 14.70 -17.17 -7.53
CA ALA A 22 13.41 -17.84 -7.31
C ALA A 22 12.25 -17.11 -7.98
N ALA A 23 12.24 -15.78 -7.98
CA ALA A 23 11.20 -14.98 -8.64
C ALA A 23 11.26 -15.12 -10.17
N ALA A 24 12.44 -14.99 -10.77
CA ALA A 24 12.63 -15.15 -12.22
C ALA A 24 12.33 -16.59 -12.68
N GLN A 25 12.68 -17.59 -11.89
CA GLN A 25 12.31 -18.99 -12.14
C GLN A 25 10.80 -19.21 -12.06
N ASN A 26 10.11 -18.50 -11.17
CA ASN A 26 8.66 -18.59 -11.03
C ASN A 26 7.95 -17.96 -12.24
N ASP A 27 8.38 -16.82 -12.74
CA ASP A 27 7.80 -16.16 -13.91
C ASP A 27 7.96 -17.00 -15.19
N ALA A 28 9.11 -17.61 -15.42
CA ALA A 28 9.35 -18.51 -16.53
C ALA A 28 8.47 -19.77 -16.46
N TYR A 29 8.29 -20.32 -15.25
CA TYR A 29 7.38 -21.44 -15.00
C TYR A 29 5.92 -21.04 -15.29
N ILE A 30 5.46 -19.90 -14.77
CA ILE A 30 4.12 -19.37 -14.98
C ILE A 30 3.86 -19.14 -16.47
N ALA A 31 4.82 -18.57 -17.21
CA ALA A 31 4.69 -18.32 -18.66
C ALA A 31 4.47 -19.61 -19.46
N GLY A 32 5.23 -20.65 -19.18
CA GLY A 32 5.08 -21.95 -19.82
C GLY A 32 3.78 -22.65 -19.45
N TYR A 33 3.41 -22.61 -18.17
CA TYR A 33 2.20 -23.23 -17.65
C TYR A 33 0.94 -22.54 -18.17
N ALA A 34 0.93 -21.21 -18.25
CA ALA A 34 -0.17 -20.38 -18.73
C ALA A 34 -0.57 -20.72 -20.18
N ALA A 35 0.42 -20.89 -21.06
CA ALA A 35 0.16 -21.32 -22.44
C ALA A 35 -0.53 -22.70 -22.49
N GLY A 36 -0.09 -23.65 -21.65
CA GLY A 36 -0.71 -24.97 -21.52
C GLY A 36 -2.14 -24.91 -21.01
N VAL A 37 -2.43 -24.08 -20.00
CA VAL A 37 -3.77 -23.88 -19.43
C VAL A 37 -4.74 -23.33 -20.48
N LEU A 38 -4.34 -22.34 -21.26
CA LEU A 38 -5.15 -21.78 -22.34
C LEU A 38 -5.42 -22.80 -23.45
N LYS A 39 -4.41 -23.60 -23.81
CA LYS A 39 -4.55 -24.65 -24.81
C LYS A 39 -5.53 -25.75 -24.38
N GLN A 40 -5.46 -26.17 -23.10
CA GLN A 40 -6.37 -27.20 -22.58
C GLN A 40 -7.78 -26.65 -22.34
N GLY A 41 -7.90 -25.48 -21.71
CA GLY A 41 -9.19 -24.94 -21.27
C GLY A 41 -10.01 -24.26 -22.35
N LEU A 42 -9.37 -23.65 -23.34
CA LEU A 42 -10.03 -22.88 -24.41
C LEU A 42 -9.73 -23.39 -25.82
N LYS A 43 -8.86 -24.39 -25.96
CA LYS A 43 -8.37 -24.88 -27.28
C LYS A 43 -7.66 -23.80 -28.11
N ILE A 44 -7.05 -22.83 -27.41
CA ILE A 44 -6.34 -21.71 -28.01
C ILE A 44 -4.84 -22.00 -27.91
N ASP A 45 -4.15 -22.04 -29.02
CA ASP A 45 -2.71 -22.19 -29.09
C ASP A 45 -2.09 -20.80 -29.12
N MET A 46 -1.39 -20.43 -28.03
CA MET A 46 -0.73 -19.15 -27.89
C MET A 46 0.75 -19.37 -27.61
N PRO A 47 1.63 -18.48 -28.09
CA PRO A 47 3.04 -18.49 -27.67
C PRO A 47 3.13 -18.30 -26.16
N PRO A 48 4.28 -18.61 -25.54
CA PRO A 48 4.51 -18.30 -24.11
C PRO A 48 4.13 -16.85 -23.81
N LEU A 49 3.33 -16.65 -22.76
CA LEU A 49 2.87 -15.33 -22.37
C LEU A 49 4.00 -14.58 -21.65
N ASN A 50 4.02 -13.26 -21.81
CA ASN A 50 4.92 -12.43 -21.01
C ASN A 50 4.43 -12.40 -19.57
N VAL A 51 5.30 -12.83 -18.64
CA VAL A 51 5.04 -12.83 -17.20
C VAL A 51 6.15 -12.05 -16.54
N ARG A 52 5.78 -11.13 -15.66
CA ARG A 52 6.73 -10.32 -14.89
C ARG A 52 6.17 -10.09 -13.49
N ASP A 53 6.92 -10.50 -12.47
CA ASP A 53 6.51 -10.41 -11.06
C ASP A 53 5.14 -11.07 -10.79
N GLY A 54 4.86 -12.22 -11.43
CA GLY A 54 3.57 -12.89 -11.35
C GLY A 54 2.43 -12.20 -12.11
N VAL A 55 2.70 -11.14 -12.87
CA VAL A 55 1.71 -10.48 -13.73
C VAL A 55 1.79 -11.05 -15.14
N ILE A 56 0.73 -11.70 -15.58
CA ILE A 56 0.62 -12.24 -16.95
C ILE A 56 0.09 -11.15 -17.88
N THR A 57 0.77 -10.87 -18.99
CA THR A 57 0.23 -10.04 -20.07
C THR A 57 -0.46 -10.92 -21.10
N LEU A 58 -1.81 -10.83 -21.16
CA LEU A 58 -2.65 -11.58 -22.09
C LEU A 58 -2.98 -10.74 -23.34
N PRO A 59 -2.42 -11.05 -24.53
CA PRO A 59 -2.78 -10.38 -25.76
C PRO A 59 -4.16 -10.86 -26.24
N VAL A 60 -5.14 -9.97 -26.31
CA VAL A 60 -6.53 -10.33 -26.67
C VAL A 60 -6.94 -9.94 -28.08
N GLY A 61 -6.02 -9.42 -28.90
CA GLY A 61 -6.33 -9.00 -30.27
C GLY A 61 -6.92 -10.11 -31.18
N ASN A 62 -6.62 -11.36 -30.87
CA ASN A 62 -7.11 -12.55 -31.61
C ASN A 62 -8.15 -13.36 -30.81
N LEU A 63 -8.52 -12.94 -29.58
CA LEU A 63 -9.48 -13.65 -28.74
C LEU A 63 -10.92 -13.16 -28.98
N LYS A 64 -11.85 -14.09 -29.12
CA LYS A 64 -13.29 -13.77 -29.12
C LYS A 64 -13.67 -13.20 -27.73
N THR A 65 -14.63 -12.29 -27.69
CA THR A 65 -15.05 -11.63 -26.45
C THR A 65 -15.47 -12.63 -25.36
N ALA A 66 -16.17 -13.71 -25.73
CA ALA A 66 -16.59 -14.75 -24.79
C ALA A 66 -15.41 -15.54 -24.19
N ASP A 67 -14.31 -15.69 -24.94
CA ASP A 67 -13.14 -16.45 -24.50
C ASP A 67 -12.24 -15.62 -23.57
N ARG A 68 -12.32 -14.28 -23.63
CA ARG A 68 -11.48 -13.37 -22.82
C ARG A 68 -11.72 -13.52 -21.33
N ALA A 69 -12.98 -13.50 -20.89
CA ALA A 69 -13.34 -13.65 -19.49
C ALA A 69 -12.86 -15.00 -18.93
N LYS A 70 -13.09 -16.08 -19.71
CA LYS A 70 -12.68 -17.43 -19.33
C LYS A 70 -11.15 -17.58 -19.33
N ALA A 71 -10.43 -16.95 -20.28
CA ALA A 71 -8.97 -16.93 -20.29
C ALA A 71 -8.40 -16.26 -19.04
N VAL A 72 -8.94 -15.10 -18.67
CA VAL A 72 -8.53 -14.37 -17.44
C VAL A 72 -8.79 -15.23 -16.21
N GLN A 73 -9.95 -15.87 -16.11
CA GLN A 73 -10.27 -16.74 -14.99
C GLN A 73 -9.25 -17.90 -14.88
N LEU A 74 -9.02 -18.64 -15.95
CA LEU A 74 -8.10 -19.77 -15.97
C LEU A 74 -6.65 -19.35 -15.62
N LEU A 75 -6.21 -18.20 -16.10
CA LEU A 75 -4.87 -17.69 -15.81
C LEU A 75 -4.74 -17.20 -14.37
N SER A 76 -5.80 -16.66 -13.77
CA SER A 76 -5.83 -16.20 -12.39
C SER A 76 -5.77 -17.35 -11.38
N GLU A 77 -6.16 -18.57 -11.77
CA GLU A 77 -6.12 -19.76 -10.91
C GLU A 77 -4.73 -20.41 -10.87
N ILE A 78 -3.77 -19.93 -11.65
CA ILE A 78 -2.39 -20.46 -11.67
C ILE A 78 -1.65 -20.01 -10.41
N PRO A 79 -1.07 -20.93 -9.62
CA PRO A 79 -0.29 -20.59 -8.44
C PRO A 79 0.88 -19.64 -8.78
N GLY A 80 0.99 -18.55 -8.05
CA GLY A 80 2.02 -17.53 -8.26
C GLY A 80 1.61 -16.39 -9.20
N VAL A 81 0.42 -16.43 -9.79
CA VAL A 81 -0.13 -15.31 -10.57
C VAL A 81 -0.73 -14.28 -9.65
N ASN A 82 -0.19 -13.06 -9.72
CA ASN A 82 -0.64 -11.91 -8.95
C ASN A 82 -1.71 -11.08 -9.68
N ALA A 83 -1.64 -11.03 -11.03
CA ALA A 83 -2.63 -10.33 -11.86
C ALA A 83 -2.56 -10.80 -13.33
N VAL A 84 -3.63 -10.54 -14.09
CA VAL A 84 -3.67 -10.71 -15.55
C VAL A 84 -3.92 -9.34 -16.20
N LYS A 85 -2.93 -8.86 -16.96
CA LYS A 85 -2.98 -7.62 -17.72
C LYS A 85 -3.49 -7.92 -19.14
N ILE A 86 -4.58 -7.29 -19.56
CA ILE A 86 -5.12 -7.44 -20.91
C ILE A 86 -4.48 -6.41 -21.83
N SER A 87 -3.80 -6.88 -22.91
CA SER A 87 -3.24 -6.03 -23.95
C SER A 87 -4.02 -6.19 -25.25
N GLN A 88 -4.32 -5.09 -25.94
CA GLN A 88 -4.99 -5.11 -27.25
C GLN A 88 -4.04 -5.55 -28.39
N ALA A 89 -2.78 -5.77 -28.12
CA ALA A 89 -1.81 -6.28 -29.08
C ALA A 89 -2.23 -7.66 -29.61
N LYS A 90 -1.87 -7.97 -30.85
CA LYS A 90 -1.94 -9.34 -31.39
C LYS A 90 -0.78 -10.15 -30.83
N ALA A 91 -1.01 -11.43 -30.52
CA ALA A 91 0.06 -12.35 -30.19
C ALA A 91 1.03 -12.44 -31.39
N SER A 92 2.25 -11.96 -31.24
CA SER A 92 3.31 -12.12 -32.24
C SER A 92 4.20 -13.30 -31.83
N ILE A 93 4.53 -14.16 -32.82
CA ILE A 93 5.57 -15.17 -32.66
C ILE A 93 6.91 -14.41 -32.64
N PRO A 94 7.77 -14.56 -31.62
CA PRO A 94 9.07 -13.94 -31.64
C PRO A 94 9.89 -14.53 -32.78
N ALA A 95 10.26 -13.72 -33.77
CA ALA A 95 11.39 -14.03 -34.61
C ALA A 95 12.66 -13.88 -33.77
N ASP A 96 13.53 -14.85 -33.86
CA ASP A 96 14.82 -14.96 -33.19
C ASP A 96 15.65 -13.67 -33.38
N GLU A 97 15.54 -12.76 -32.42
CA GLU A 97 16.44 -11.62 -32.30
C GLU A 97 16.52 -11.21 -30.83
N PHE A 98 17.71 -11.29 -30.30
CA PHE A 98 18.10 -10.87 -28.97
C PHE A 98 17.95 -9.33 -28.87
N GLN A 99 16.71 -8.88 -28.64
CA GLN A 99 16.46 -7.48 -28.29
C GLN A 99 16.49 -7.34 -26.77
N VAL A 100 17.39 -6.47 -26.32
CA VAL A 100 17.40 -5.89 -24.99
C VAL A 100 15.97 -5.46 -24.66
N PRO A 101 15.36 -5.83 -23.51
CA PRO A 101 14.01 -5.43 -23.15
C PRO A 101 13.96 -3.91 -23.07
N GLY A 102 13.51 -3.29 -24.15
CA GLY A 102 13.14 -1.87 -24.14
C GLY A 102 11.90 -1.70 -23.27
N ASP A 103 11.95 -0.64 -22.54
CA ASP A 103 10.90 -0.09 -21.66
C ASP A 103 9.55 -0.08 -22.38
N GLU A 104 8.74 -1.14 -22.21
CA GLU A 104 7.36 -1.12 -22.69
C GLU A 104 6.59 -0.15 -21.81
N THR A 105 6.44 1.08 -22.30
CA THR A 105 5.51 2.05 -21.72
C THR A 105 4.13 1.42 -21.64
N VAL A 106 3.60 1.26 -20.43
CA VAL A 106 2.24 0.78 -20.17
C VAL A 106 1.29 1.62 -20.99
N SER A 107 0.71 1.03 -22.03
CA SER A 107 -0.29 1.74 -22.84
C SER A 107 -1.49 2.09 -21.96
N ALA A 108 -2.00 3.31 -22.07
CA ALA A 108 -3.18 3.77 -21.33
C ALA A 108 -4.46 2.92 -21.56
N THR A 109 -4.40 1.97 -22.49
CA THR A 109 -5.50 1.04 -22.85
C THR A 109 -5.41 -0.32 -22.16
N ASP A 110 -4.30 -0.62 -21.46
CA ASP A 110 -4.13 -1.91 -20.80
C ASP A 110 -5.00 -2.01 -19.54
N LYS A 111 -5.84 -3.04 -19.46
CA LYS A 111 -6.72 -3.30 -18.32
C LYS A 111 -6.08 -4.34 -17.41
N ILE A 112 -5.82 -3.97 -16.17
CA ILE A 112 -5.36 -4.90 -15.13
C ILE A 112 -6.59 -5.51 -14.49
N ILE A 113 -6.68 -6.83 -14.49
CA ILE A 113 -7.72 -7.62 -13.82
C ILE A 113 -7.03 -8.47 -12.76
N LEU A 114 -7.40 -8.27 -11.50
CA LEU A 114 -6.86 -9.00 -10.37
C LEU A 114 -7.61 -10.34 -10.16
N PRO A 115 -6.98 -11.34 -9.50
CA PRO A 115 -7.63 -12.61 -9.18
C PRO A 115 -8.95 -12.42 -8.43
N THR A 116 -9.95 -13.24 -8.72
CA THR A 116 -11.27 -13.23 -8.08
C THR A 116 -11.48 -14.43 -7.17
N GLY A 117 -12.50 -14.43 -6.34
CA GLY A 117 -12.85 -15.50 -5.41
C GLY A 117 -12.59 -15.13 -3.96
N LEU A 118 -12.38 -16.16 -3.12
CA LEU A 118 -12.09 -16.03 -1.69
C LEU A 118 -10.62 -15.73 -1.45
N LEU A 119 -10.34 -14.81 -0.51
CA LEU A 119 -9.00 -14.38 -0.09
C LEU A 119 -8.07 -14.06 -1.29
N PRO A 120 -8.52 -13.21 -2.23
CA PRO A 120 -7.76 -12.91 -3.43
C PRO A 120 -6.50 -12.09 -3.10
N SER A 121 -5.44 -12.28 -3.87
CA SER A 121 -4.22 -11.48 -3.75
C SER A 121 -4.37 -10.07 -4.33
N GLY A 122 -3.56 -9.12 -3.84
CA GLY A 122 -3.56 -7.71 -4.25
C GLY A 122 -4.82 -6.95 -3.84
N HIS A 123 -4.90 -5.66 -4.18
CA HIS A 123 -6.01 -4.77 -3.80
C HIS A 123 -6.53 -3.98 -5.00
N LEU A 124 -7.85 -3.83 -5.09
CA LEU A 124 -8.48 -2.97 -6.10
C LEU A 124 -8.16 -1.50 -5.88
N PHE A 125 -8.16 -1.05 -4.62
CA PHE A 125 -7.71 0.28 -4.23
C PHE A 125 -6.31 0.17 -3.62
N LYS A 126 -5.31 0.75 -4.27
CA LYS A 126 -3.92 0.73 -3.79
C LYS A 126 -3.78 1.52 -2.49
N PRO A 127 -2.90 1.11 -1.55
CA PRO A 127 -2.57 1.87 -0.36
C PRO A 127 -2.21 3.32 -0.67
N LEU A 128 -2.50 4.24 0.27
CA LEU A 128 -2.10 5.63 0.18
C LEU A 128 -0.70 5.79 0.80
N LEU A 129 0.30 6.07 -0.05
CA LEU A 129 1.71 6.02 0.33
C LEU A 129 2.10 7.06 1.39
N ALA A 130 1.54 8.27 1.33
CA ALA A 130 1.85 9.35 2.27
C ALA A 130 0.83 9.48 3.40
N ASP A 131 -0.26 8.71 3.41
CA ASP A 131 -1.20 8.71 4.53
C ASP A 131 -0.56 8.06 5.76
N PRO A 132 -0.28 8.82 6.85
CA PRO A 132 0.35 8.25 8.04
C PRO A 132 -0.54 7.24 8.78
N ARG A 133 -1.84 7.17 8.45
CA ARG A 133 -2.83 6.30 9.10
C ARG A 133 -3.41 5.23 8.18
N TRP A 134 -2.85 5.04 6.99
CA TRP A 134 -3.17 3.88 6.16
C TRP A 134 -2.58 2.61 6.78
N ALA A 135 -3.36 1.53 6.81
CA ALA A 135 -2.91 0.26 7.38
C ALA A 135 -1.73 -0.32 6.58
N HIS A 136 -0.58 -0.46 7.22
CA HIS A 136 0.65 -1.05 6.66
C HIS A 136 1.60 -1.41 7.79
N PHE A 137 2.68 -2.14 7.48
CA PHE A 137 3.77 -2.37 8.44
C PHE A 137 4.85 -1.31 8.25
N SER A 138 5.26 -0.68 9.33
CA SER A 138 6.38 0.27 9.28
C SER A 138 7.15 0.35 10.59
N ALA A 139 8.41 0.80 10.45
CA ALA A 139 9.22 1.28 11.55
C ALA A 139 9.96 2.54 11.09
N ALA A 140 9.78 3.65 11.79
CA ALA A 140 10.34 4.94 11.45
C ALA A 140 10.96 5.62 12.65
N TYR A 141 12.04 6.36 12.41
CA TYR A 141 12.57 7.37 13.32
C TYR A 141 12.08 8.74 12.85
N ARG A 142 11.55 9.55 13.78
CA ARG A 142 11.02 10.89 13.53
C ARG A 142 11.63 11.87 14.51
N ASN A 143 12.20 12.96 14.00
CA ASN A 143 12.65 14.07 14.82
C ASN A 143 11.63 15.21 14.77
N TYR A 144 10.99 15.46 15.90
CA TYR A 144 9.96 16.48 16.06
C TYR A 144 10.57 17.83 16.39
N GLN A 145 9.98 18.90 15.85
CA GLN A 145 10.42 20.27 16.15
C GLN A 145 9.99 20.72 17.56
N ASN A 146 8.91 20.17 18.08
CA ASN A 146 8.38 20.39 19.41
C ASN A 146 8.53 19.13 20.28
N ASP A 147 8.23 19.24 21.54
CA ASP A 147 8.35 18.18 22.56
C ASP A 147 6.99 17.71 23.12
N ASN A 148 5.92 17.82 22.33
CA ASN A 148 4.57 17.41 22.75
C ASN A 148 4.50 15.96 23.22
N PHE A 149 5.41 15.10 22.73
CA PHE A 149 5.53 13.68 23.13
C PHE A 149 6.55 13.46 24.27
N ASP A 150 6.82 14.50 25.08
CA ASP A 150 7.84 14.48 26.14
C ASP A 150 9.24 14.15 25.60
N GLY A 151 9.50 14.55 24.36
CA GLY A 151 10.75 14.37 23.65
C GLY A 151 10.61 14.62 22.16
N LYS A 152 11.74 14.80 21.49
CA LYS A 152 11.80 15.09 20.05
C LYS A 152 12.14 13.88 19.20
N ASP A 153 12.82 12.92 19.77
CA ASP A 153 13.28 11.71 19.08
C ASP A 153 12.27 10.59 19.29
N ILE A 154 11.42 10.39 18.28
CA ILE A 154 10.30 9.48 18.36
C ILE A 154 10.50 8.29 17.42
N GLY A 155 10.41 7.09 17.97
CA GLY A 155 10.23 5.85 17.23
C GLY A 155 8.75 5.64 16.94
N SER A 156 8.39 5.52 15.68
CA SER A 156 7.00 5.24 15.28
C SER A 156 6.93 3.88 14.59
N VAL A 157 6.02 3.03 15.04
CA VAL A 157 5.78 1.72 14.43
C VAL A 157 4.31 1.57 14.07
N SER A 158 4.06 0.87 12.98
CA SER A 158 2.72 0.44 12.62
C SER A 158 2.68 -1.05 12.28
N PHE A 159 1.58 -1.69 12.69
CA PHE A 159 1.24 -3.07 12.35
C PHE A 159 -0.17 -3.05 11.79
N GLY A 160 -0.29 -3.20 10.49
CA GLY A 160 -1.61 -3.09 9.87
C GLY A 160 -1.69 -3.79 8.53
N GLU A 161 -2.92 -4.20 8.20
CA GLU A 161 -3.20 -4.97 7.01
C GLU A 161 -4.58 -4.67 6.46
N THR A 162 -4.68 -4.75 5.13
CA THR A 162 -5.94 -4.77 4.39
C THR A 162 -6.12 -6.17 3.82
N ILE A 163 -7.13 -6.91 4.24
CA ILE A 163 -7.36 -8.31 3.85
C ILE A 163 -8.66 -8.39 3.06
N PRO A 164 -8.61 -8.59 1.73
CA PRO A 164 -9.81 -8.85 0.96
C PRO A 164 -10.33 -10.25 1.25
N PHE A 165 -11.61 -10.37 1.59
CA PHE A 165 -12.26 -11.65 1.82
C PHE A 165 -12.82 -12.23 0.54
N TYR A 166 -13.36 -11.37 -0.31
CA TYR A 166 -13.98 -11.79 -1.57
C TYR A 166 -13.85 -10.71 -2.63
N ARG A 167 -13.55 -11.15 -3.84
CA ARG A 167 -13.53 -10.30 -5.04
C ARG A 167 -14.29 -10.95 -6.18
N ALA A 168 -15.05 -10.16 -6.93
CA ALA A 168 -15.76 -10.59 -8.11
C ALA A 168 -15.72 -9.55 -9.23
N ASN A 169 -15.98 -10.01 -10.44
CA ASN A 169 -16.21 -9.16 -11.60
C ASN A 169 -17.68 -8.72 -11.66
N PHE A 170 -17.97 -7.52 -12.14
CA PHE A 170 -19.32 -7.12 -12.51
C PHE A 170 -19.67 -7.67 -13.90
N GLY A 171 -20.31 -8.82 -13.95
CA GLY A 171 -20.69 -9.49 -15.19
C GLY A 171 -19.48 -9.79 -16.08
N GLU A 172 -19.62 -9.54 -17.37
CA GLU A 172 -18.54 -9.73 -18.38
C GLU A 172 -17.63 -8.48 -18.51
N THR A 173 -17.75 -7.51 -17.62
CA THR A 173 -16.96 -6.28 -17.67
C THR A 173 -15.61 -6.43 -17.00
N SER A 174 -14.71 -5.48 -17.24
CA SER A 174 -13.44 -5.38 -16.50
C SER A 174 -13.60 -4.67 -15.15
N ALA A 175 -14.84 -4.35 -14.74
CA ALA A 175 -15.12 -3.79 -13.44
C ALA A 175 -15.06 -4.90 -12.38
N GLN A 176 -14.34 -4.62 -11.29
CA GLN A 176 -14.20 -5.54 -10.16
C GLN A 176 -14.66 -4.86 -8.88
N TRP A 177 -15.19 -5.64 -7.97
CA TRP A 177 -15.46 -5.20 -6.61
C TRP A 177 -14.89 -6.20 -5.61
N GLU A 178 -14.52 -5.71 -4.44
CA GLU A 178 -14.07 -6.55 -3.34
C GLU A 178 -14.60 -6.01 -2.02
N THR A 179 -14.63 -6.89 -1.03
CA THR A 179 -14.94 -6.54 0.36
C THR A 179 -14.00 -7.29 1.29
N GLY A 180 -13.73 -6.71 2.45
CA GLY A 180 -12.81 -7.28 3.42
C GLY A 180 -12.72 -6.48 4.70
N ILE A 181 -11.65 -6.71 5.45
CA ILE A 181 -11.31 -5.96 6.65
C ILE A 181 -10.01 -5.19 6.45
N GLN A 182 -9.89 -4.07 7.16
CA GLN A 182 -8.64 -3.36 7.33
C GLN A 182 -8.45 -3.08 8.81
N ALA A 183 -7.30 -3.45 9.37
CA ALA A 183 -6.99 -3.21 10.77
C ALA A 183 -5.54 -2.75 10.91
N SER A 184 -5.30 -1.90 11.91
CA SER A 184 -3.94 -1.40 12.20
C SER A 184 -3.80 -0.93 13.63
N VAL A 185 -2.57 -1.00 14.11
CA VAL A 185 -2.09 -0.41 15.35
C VAL A 185 -0.97 0.55 14.99
N PHE A 186 -1.00 1.75 15.54
CA PHE A 186 0.04 2.76 15.38
C PHE A 186 0.55 3.15 16.75
N SER A 187 1.84 3.01 17.00
CA SER A 187 2.45 3.30 18.31
C SER A 187 3.64 4.22 18.17
N ASP A 188 3.71 5.20 19.05
CA ASP A 188 4.79 6.18 19.12
C ASP A 188 5.54 6.01 20.44
N PHE A 189 6.88 5.98 20.37
CA PHE A 189 7.78 5.76 21.48
C PHE A 189 8.75 6.95 21.63
N ASN A 190 8.90 7.47 22.81
CA ASN A 190 9.95 8.45 23.11
C ASN A 190 11.30 7.73 23.28
N LEU A 191 12.17 7.85 22.26
CA LEU A 191 13.49 7.22 22.25
C LEU A 191 14.49 7.91 23.18
N GLY A 192 14.22 9.16 23.59
CA GLY A 192 15.02 9.92 24.53
C GLY A 192 14.73 9.58 26.01
N ALA A 193 13.64 8.86 26.28
CA ALA A 193 13.29 8.44 27.62
C ALA A 193 14.19 7.27 28.10
N GLU A 194 14.33 7.12 29.43
CA GLU A 194 15.21 6.13 30.03
C GLU A 194 14.88 4.68 29.60
N SER A 195 13.59 4.35 29.44
CA SER A 195 13.10 3.02 29.06
C SER A 195 12.47 2.95 27.65
N THR A 196 12.70 3.97 26.81
CA THR A 196 12.04 4.06 25.49
C THR A 196 10.52 3.96 25.63
N ASP A 197 9.96 4.93 26.33
CA ASP A 197 8.58 4.89 26.80
C ASP A 197 7.56 4.94 25.67
N LEU A 198 6.53 4.10 25.79
CA LEU A 198 5.35 4.20 24.95
C LEU A 198 4.62 5.52 25.27
N VAL A 199 4.40 6.34 24.24
CA VAL A 199 3.67 7.63 24.34
C VAL A 199 2.20 7.44 24.01
N ASN A 200 1.92 6.91 22.81
CA ASN A 200 0.56 6.75 22.29
C ASN A 200 0.43 5.45 21.51
N THR A 201 -0.74 4.83 21.60
CA THR A 201 -1.13 3.72 20.73
C THR A 201 -2.55 3.90 20.26
N ASP A 202 -2.75 3.86 18.93
CA ASP A 202 -4.07 3.92 18.31
C ASP A 202 -4.39 2.58 17.64
N PHE A 203 -5.62 2.14 17.84
CA PHE A 203 -6.18 0.95 17.21
C PHE A 203 -7.26 1.36 16.22
N ILE A 204 -7.17 0.85 15.00
CA ILE A 204 -8.18 1.06 13.95
C ILE A 204 -8.61 -0.29 13.42
N ALA A 205 -9.92 -0.53 13.37
CA ALA A 205 -10.51 -1.71 12.76
C ALA A 205 -11.68 -1.28 11.87
N SER A 206 -11.76 -1.85 10.66
CA SER A 206 -12.77 -1.47 9.68
C SER A 206 -13.24 -2.62 8.82
N LEU A 207 -14.49 -2.53 8.38
CA LEU A 207 -15.02 -3.25 7.24
C LEU A 207 -14.95 -2.34 6.03
N TYR A 208 -14.46 -2.84 4.91
CA TYR A 208 -14.37 -2.05 3.69
C TYR A 208 -14.99 -2.75 2.48
N SER A 209 -15.33 -1.93 1.51
CA SER A 209 -15.61 -2.36 0.14
C SER A 209 -14.85 -1.46 -0.82
N SER A 210 -14.31 -2.02 -1.87
CA SER A 210 -13.69 -1.25 -2.95
C SER A 210 -14.11 -1.74 -4.32
N MET A 211 -13.98 -0.87 -5.31
CA MET A 211 -14.23 -1.19 -6.71
C MET A 211 -13.14 -0.60 -7.59
N ARG A 212 -12.94 -1.23 -8.75
CA ARG A 212 -12.01 -0.75 -9.77
C ARG A 212 -12.59 -0.94 -11.18
N VAL A 213 -12.45 0.10 -11.99
CA VAL A 213 -12.80 0.08 -13.43
C VAL A 213 -11.68 0.77 -14.20
N GLY A 214 -10.81 -0.02 -14.83
CA GLY A 214 -9.62 0.52 -15.50
C GLY A 214 -8.71 1.26 -14.53
N GLN A 215 -8.47 2.55 -14.79
CA GLN A 215 -7.65 3.44 -13.98
C GLN A 215 -8.37 4.02 -12.77
N PHE A 216 -9.70 3.97 -12.74
CA PHE A 216 -10.50 4.48 -11.63
C PHE A 216 -10.65 3.43 -10.56
N SER A 217 -10.49 3.81 -9.29
CA SER A 217 -10.83 2.98 -8.13
C SER A 217 -11.49 3.79 -7.02
N ALA A 218 -12.34 3.12 -6.25
CA ALA A 218 -13.02 3.67 -5.09
C ALA A 218 -12.84 2.73 -3.90
N PHE A 219 -12.76 3.30 -2.70
CA PHE A 219 -12.64 2.60 -1.42
C PHE A 219 -13.54 3.27 -0.40
N GLY A 220 -14.46 2.53 0.16
CA GLY A 220 -15.32 2.97 1.25
C GLY A 220 -15.19 2.05 2.44
N ARG A 221 -15.19 2.60 3.66
CA ARG A 221 -15.12 1.81 4.88
C ARG A 221 -16.01 2.39 5.99
N ILE A 222 -16.43 1.50 6.87
CA ILE A 222 -16.93 1.81 8.20
C ILE A 222 -15.85 1.37 9.18
N TYR A 223 -15.48 2.23 10.11
CA TYR A 223 -14.35 1.95 11.00
C TYR A 223 -14.62 2.38 12.44
N HIS A 224 -13.94 1.72 13.35
CA HIS A 224 -13.77 2.12 14.74
C HIS A 224 -12.32 2.50 14.98
N GLN A 225 -12.10 3.58 15.74
CA GLN A 225 -10.78 3.97 16.23
C GLN A 225 -10.85 4.23 17.73
N SER A 226 -9.84 3.73 18.45
CA SER A 226 -9.60 4.07 19.86
C SER A 226 -8.14 4.44 20.07
N SER A 227 -7.89 5.30 21.06
CA SER A 227 -6.55 5.84 21.35
C SER A 227 -6.21 5.73 22.83
N HIS A 228 -4.98 5.30 23.11
CA HIS A 228 -4.49 5.06 24.47
C HIS A 228 -3.10 5.64 24.66
N LEU A 229 -2.85 6.16 25.87
CA LEU A 229 -1.52 6.60 26.30
C LEU A 229 -0.76 5.45 26.94
N GLY A 230 0.57 5.50 26.84
CA GLY A 230 1.44 4.62 27.60
C GLY A 230 1.47 4.96 29.10
N ASP A 231 1.63 3.94 29.94
CA ASP A 231 1.62 4.11 31.39
C ASP A 231 2.83 4.95 31.87
N GLU A 232 4.01 4.73 31.30
CA GLU A 232 5.22 5.50 31.61
C GLU A 232 5.06 6.97 31.26
N PHE A 233 4.48 7.27 30.11
CA PHE A 233 4.17 8.64 29.70
C PHE A 233 3.21 9.29 30.69
N LEU A 234 2.11 8.61 31.06
CA LEU A 234 1.14 9.11 32.04
C LEU A 234 1.77 9.38 33.41
N LEU A 235 2.64 8.48 33.89
CA LEU A 235 3.30 8.64 35.19
C LEU A 235 4.19 9.88 35.21
N ARG A 236 4.87 10.22 34.11
CA ARG A 236 5.67 11.44 34.01
C ARG A 236 4.83 12.70 33.90
N GLN A 237 3.61 12.62 33.42
CA GLN A 237 2.70 13.76 33.34
C GLN A 237 1.99 14.08 34.65
N ILE A 238 2.17 13.28 35.73
CA ILE A 238 1.59 13.54 37.06
C ILE A 238 2.05 14.91 37.59
N GLY A 239 1.08 15.79 37.85
CA GLY A 239 1.35 17.17 38.30
C GLY A 239 1.56 18.19 37.19
N THR A 240 1.49 17.78 35.93
CA THR A 240 1.42 18.67 34.77
C THR A 240 -0.02 19.08 34.47
N LYS A 241 -0.22 19.93 33.43
CA LYS A 241 -1.55 20.29 32.93
C LYS A 241 -2.06 19.33 31.85
N PHE A 242 -1.36 18.22 31.62
CA PHE A 242 -1.76 17.24 30.61
C PHE A 242 -3.00 16.50 31.07
N GLU A 243 -4.05 16.51 30.24
CA GLU A 243 -5.30 15.80 30.49
C GLU A 243 -5.49 14.68 29.45
N ARG A 244 -5.69 13.47 29.94
CA ARG A 244 -6.01 12.33 29.08
C ARG A 244 -7.39 12.51 28.47
N VAL A 245 -7.49 12.34 27.14
CA VAL A 245 -8.76 12.30 26.42
C VAL A 245 -9.23 10.86 26.30
N ASN A 246 -10.51 10.59 26.61
CA ASN A 246 -11.13 9.32 26.25
C ASN A 246 -11.52 9.37 24.78
N LEU A 247 -10.55 9.08 23.88
CA LEU A 247 -10.78 9.17 22.44
C LEU A 247 -11.19 7.82 21.86
N SER A 248 -12.44 7.74 21.44
CA SER A 248 -13.02 6.56 20.79
C SER A 248 -14.15 7.01 19.86
N TYR A 249 -14.15 6.54 18.60
CA TYR A 249 -15.18 6.94 17.65
C TYR A 249 -15.38 5.93 16.53
N GLU A 250 -16.57 5.95 15.95
CA GLU A 250 -16.95 5.27 14.72
C GLU A 250 -17.19 6.28 13.61
N GLY A 251 -16.76 5.92 12.41
CA GLY A 251 -16.92 6.76 11.24
C GLY A 251 -17.08 5.97 9.96
N VAL A 252 -17.41 6.73 8.92
CA VAL A 252 -17.41 6.26 7.53
C VAL A 252 -16.51 7.17 6.71
N ASP A 253 -15.80 6.62 5.76
CA ASP A 253 -15.08 7.40 4.76
C ASP A 253 -15.15 6.77 3.37
N LEU A 254 -14.99 7.64 2.36
CA LEU A 254 -14.92 7.27 0.95
C LEU A 254 -13.69 7.94 0.32
N ARG A 255 -12.94 7.17 -0.44
CA ARG A 255 -11.81 7.64 -1.24
C ARG A 255 -12.00 7.22 -2.68
N LEU A 256 -11.76 8.13 -3.60
CA LEU A 256 -11.75 7.94 -5.04
C LEU A 256 -10.32 8.14 -5.53
N SER A 257 -9.90 7.38 -6.52
CA SER A 257 -8.54 7.45 -7.05
C SER A 257 -8.55 7.23 -8.55
N TYR A 258 -7.66 7.94 -9.24
CA TYR A 258 -7.45 7.81 -10.66
C TYR A 258 -5.96 7.70 -10.99
N GLU A 259 -5.60 6.67 -11.75
CA GLU A 259 -4.23 6.43 -12.20
C GLU A 259 -4.01 7.10 -13.54
N LEU A 260 -3.14 8.09 -13.57
CA LEU A 260 -2.71 8.81 -14.76
C LEU A 260 -1.53 8.09 -15.42
N PRO A 261 -1.21 8.40 -16.70
CA PRO A 261 0.02 7.92 -17.35
C PRO A 261 1.27 8.30 -16.56
N PHE A 262 2.38 7.64 -16.87
CA PHE A 262 3.72 7.91 -16.30
C PHE A 262 3.83 7.68 -14.78
N GLY A 263 2.97 6.80 -14.21
CA GLY A 263 3.06 6.42 -12.80
C GLY A 263 2.52 7.45 -11.81
N VAL A 264 1.74 8.42 -12.27
CA VAL A 264 1.07 9.40 -11.41
C VAL A 264 -0.30 8.86 -10.98
N ARG A 265 -0.65 9.02 -9.72
CA ARG A 265 -1.97 8.73 -9.15
C ARG A 265 -2.45 9.96 -8.40
N ILE A 266 -3.69 10.33 -8.62
CA ILE A 266 -4.39 11.34 -7.82
C ILE A 266 -5.53 10.68 -7.07
N TYR A 267 -5.83 11.18 -5.88
CA TYR A 267 -6.96 10.70 -5.09
C TYR A 267 -7.58 11.82 -4.26
N GLY A 268 -8.81 11.59 -3.83
CA GLY A 268 -9.50 12.47 -2.92
C GLY A 268 -10.76 11.84 -2.37
N GLY A 269 -11.25 12.40 -1.28
CA GLY A 269 -12.46 11.92 -0.63
C GLY A 269 -12.72 12.63 0.68
N GLY A 270 -13.60 12.07 1.48
CA GLY A 270 -13.96 12.61 2.77
C GLY A 270 -14.63 11.57 3.64
N GLY A 271 -14.89 11.93 4.87
CA GLY A 271 -15.52 11.07 5.84
C GLY A 271 -16.29 11.85 6.91
N GLY A 272 -17.02 11.09 7.72
CA GLY A 272 -17.76 11.65 8.83
C GLY A 272 -17.88 10.67 9.99
N LEU A 273 -17.88 11.21 11.21
CA LEU A 273 -18.07 10.48 12.45
C LEU A 273 -19.55 10.43 12.81
N PHE A 274 -20.05 9.31 13.28
CA PHE A 274 -21.45 9.16 13.68
C PHE A 274 -21.62 8.76 15.16
N HIS A 275 -20.60 8.20 15.79
CA HIS A 275 -20.53 7.96 17.23
C HIS A 275 -19.14 8.42 17.71
N ARG A 276 -19.06 9.18 18.81
CA ARG A 276 -17.86 9.90 19.20
C ARG A 276 -17.74 10.03 20.71
N GLU A 277 -16.55 9.82 21.19
CA GLU A 277 -16.07 10.15 22.52
C GLU A 277 -14.75 10.93 22.38
N PRO A 278 -14.64 12.20 22.78
CA PRO A 278 -15.71 13.07 23.33
C PRO A 278 -16.83 13.38 22.33
N ASP A 279 -18.03 13.64 22.82
CA ASP A 279 -19.24 13.88 22.02
C ASP A 279 -19.22 15.20 21.23
N ASP A 280 -18.37 16.16 21.63
CA ASP A 280 -18.17 17.47 21.00
C ASP A 280 -17.19 17.44 19.81
N LEU A 281 -16.50 16.31 19.55
CA LEU A 281 -15.66 16.15 18.36
C LEU A 281 -16.45 16.52 17.10
N LYS A 282 -15.83 17.23 16.19
CA LYS A 282 -16.44 17.60 14.91
C LYS A 282 -16.54 16.40 13.98
N ILE A 283 -17.48 16.49 13.04
CA ILE A 283 -17.90 15.31 12.26
C ILE A 283 -17.03 15.15 11.02
N TRP A 284 -16.78 16.22 10.28
CA TRP A 284 -16.36 16.11 8.89
C TRP A 284 -14.86 16.14 8.69
N SER A 285 -14.41 15.38 7.71
CA SER A 285 -13.03 15.39 7.23
C SER A 285 -12.97 15.30 5.70
N ALA A 286 -11.90 15.85 5.14
CA ALA A 286 -11.54 15.70 3.73
C ALA A 286 -10.10 15.21 3.63
N GLN A 287 -9.80 14.45 2.57
CA GLN A 287 -8.45 13.97 2.26
C GLN A 287 -8.25 13.98 0.75
N TYR A 288 -7.08 14.39 0.30
CA TYR A 288 -6.70 14.38 -1.11
C TYR A 288 -5.18 14.32 -1.24
N GLY A 289 -4.71 13.83 -2.37
CA GLY A 289 -3.27 13.71 -2.55
C GLY A 289 -2.86 13.29 -3.94
N VAL A 290 -1.55 13.23 -4.11
CA VAL A 290 -0.89 12.82 -5.34
C VAL A 290 0.27 11.91 -5.00
N GLU A 291 0.44 10.88 -5.81
CA GLU A 291 1.53 9.93 -5.74
C GLU A 291 2.20 9.80 -7.09
N PHE A 292 3.49 9.66 -7.07
CA PHE A 292 4.29 9.33 -8.23
C PHE A 292 5.11 8.09 -7.93
N ARG A 293 4.93 7.06 -8.73
CA ARG A 293 5.77 5.86 -8.73
C ARG A 293 6.43 5.78 -10.09
N SER A 294 7.75 5.98 -10.13
CA SER A 294 8.49 6.02 -11.39
C SER A 294 8.19 4.80 -12.26
N PRO A 295 7.86 4.95 -13.54
CA PRO A 295 7.75 3.83 -14.46
C PRO A 295 9.12 3.18 -14.74
N TRP A 296 10.20 3.92 -14.55
CA TRP A 296 11.56 3.42 -14.75
C TRP A 296 12.12 2.85 -13.45
N ARG A 297 12.80 1.71 -13.58
CA ARG A 297 13.55 1.08 -12.49
C ARG A 297 14.99 1.54 -12.54
N MET A 298 15.62 1.70 -11.40
CA MET A 298 17.05 1.83 -11.30
C MET A 298 17.65 0.43 -11.33
N GLU A 299 18.48 0.11 -12.32
CA GLU A 299 19.11 -1.21 -12.49
C GLU A 299 19.99 -1.60 -11.30
N PHE A 300 20.60 -0.60 -10.66
CA PHE A 300 21.30 -0.78 -9.40
C PHE A 300 20.28 -1.09 -8.29
N ALA A 301 20.33 -2.29 -7.75
CA ALA A 301 19.50 -2.80 -6.65
C ALA A 301 17.97 -2.95 -6.95
N ASP A 302 17.57 -2.95 -8.24
CA ASP A 302 16.18 -3.14 -8.67
C ASP A 302 15.18 -2.29 -7.87
N MET A 303 15.45 -0.99 -7.80
CA MET A 303 14.68 0.01 -7.03
C MET A 303 13.86 0.89 -7.96
N ARG A 304 12.74 1.37 -7.43
CA ARG A 304 11.85 2.33 -8.09
C ARG A 304 11.70 3.59 -7.23
N PRO A 305 12.04 4.78 -7.73
CA PRO A 305 11.75 6.04 -7.04
C PRO A 305 10.25 6.23 -6.83
N ILE A 306 9.87 6.68 -5.64
CA ILE A 306 8.49 7.01 -5.28
C ILE A 306 8.45 8.32 -4.51
N ILE A 307 7.40 9.12 -4.76
CA ILE A 307 7.11 10.38 -4.06
C ILE A 307 5.60 10.45 -3.86
N ALA A 308 5.18 10.90 -2.70
CA ALA A 308 3.76 11.06 -2.41
C ALA A 308 3.52 12.24 -1.47
N VAL A 309 2.38 12.90 -1.65
CA VAL A 309 1.88 13.95 -0.76
C VAL A 309 0.41 13.64 -0.45
N ASP A 310 0.09 13.64 0.82
CA ASP A 310 -1.27 13.49 1.38
C ASP A 310 -1.64 14.75 2.14
N LEU A 311 -2.82 15.25 1.91
CA LEU A 311 -3.38 16.43 2.53
C LEU A 311 -4.68 16.08 3.22
N LYS A 312 -4.80 16.42 4.51
CA LYS A 312 -6.02 16.21 5.30
C LYS A 312 -6.53 17.51 5.89
N ASN A 313 -7.84 17.62 5.96
CA ASN A 313 -8.53 18.72 6.59
C ASN A 313 -9.62 18.14 7.50
N PHE A 314 -9.60 18.54 8.76
CA PHE A 314 -10.61 18.15 9.74
C PHE A 314 -11.40 19.38 10.19
N GLU A 315 -12.73 19.25 10.29
CA GLU A 315 -13.60 20.28 10.87
C GLU A 315 -13.15 20.62 12.29
N GLU A 316 -12.69 19.63 13.07
CA GLU A 316 -12.14 19.76 14.42
C GLU A 316 -11.04 20.81 14.47
N ASN A 317 -10.16 20.81 13.49
CA ASN A 317 -9.02 21.71 13.39
C ASN A 317 -9.32 22.95 12.52
N LYS A 318 -10.61 23.34 12.41
CA LYS A 318 -11.06 24.51 11.64
C LYS A 318 -10.64 24.44 10.17
N TRP A 319 -10.62 23.24 9.60
CA TRP A 319 -10.22 22.95 8.24
C TRP A 319 -8.76 23.34 7.90
N ASN A 320 -7.90 23.53 8.89
CA ASN A 320 -6.47 23.66 8.62
C ASN A 320 -5.95 22.42 7.90
N THR A 321 -5.01 22.64 6.99
CA THR A 321 -4.45 21.55 6.20
C THR A 321 -3.28 20.90 6.92
N ASP A 322 -3.39 19.60 7.17
CA ASP A 322 -2.29 18.76 7.60
C ASP A 322 -1.60 18.21 6.36
N VAL A 323 -0.30 18.35 6.29
CA VAL A 323 0.54 17.96 5.15
C VAL A 323 1.41 16.79 5.55
N SER A 324 1.31 15.68 4.84
CA SER A 324 2.22 14.55 4.94
C SER A 324 2.89 14.31 3.59
N ALA A 325 4.21 14.27 3.55
CA ALA A 325 4.97 13.99 2.35
C ALA A 325 5.96 12.86 2.59
N ARG A 326 6.10 11.98 1.62
CA ARG A 326 7.07 10.88 1.63
C ARG A 326 7.79 10.81 0.29
N ALA A 327 9.10 10.57 0.35
CA ALA A 327 9.93 10.39 -0.83
C ALA A 327 11.01 9.34 -0.58
N GLY A 328 11.30 8.51 -1.55
CA GLY A 328 12.33 7.48 -1.41
C GLY A 328 12.29 6.43 -2.50
N VAL A 329 12.54 5.20 -2.13
CA VAL A 329 12.63 4.08 -3.06
C VAL A 329 11.80 2.88 -2.61
N GLU A 330 11.22 2.20 -3.58
CA GLU A 330 10.58 0.90 -3.44
C GLU A 330 11.48 -0.17 -4.06
N PHE A 331 11.70 -1.27 -3.32
CA PHE A 331 12.48 -2.41 -3.80
C PHE A 331 11.56 -3.41 -4.50
N GLU A 332 11.84 -3.71 -5.75
CA GLU A 332 11.05 -4.67 -6.52
C GLU A 332 11.34 -6.13 -6.15
N ASN A 333 12.56 -6.40 -5.69
CA ASN A 333 13.06 -7.74 -5.34
C ASN A 333 12.97 -8.07 -3.85
N LEU A 334 12.64 -7.11 -2.97
CA LEU A 334 12.47 -7.34 -1.53
C LEU A 334 10.98 -7.38 -1.19
N GLN A 335 10.40 -8.57 -1.33
CA GLN A 335 8.98 -8.81 -1.06
C GLN A 335 8.81 -9.81 0.09
N VAL A 336 7.93 -9.48 1.03
CA VAL A 336 7.49 -10.37 2.09
C VAL A 336 5.97 -10.47 2.01
N LEU A 337 5.45 -11.67 1.76
CA LEU A 337 4.01 -11.93 1.59
C LEU A 337 3.35 -11.02 0.54
N GLY A 338 4.04 -10.76 -0.57
CA GLY A 338 3.55 -9.88 -1.64
C GLY A 338 3.68 -8.38 -1.37
N ARG A 339 4.24 -7.98 -0.22
CA ARG A 339 4.50 -6.58 0.14
C ARG A 339 5.91 -6.20 -0.21
N LYS A 340 6.08 -5.04 -0.84
CA LYS A 340 7.39 -4.50 -1.21
C LYS A 340 7.94 -3.62 -0.10
N LEU A 341 9.24 -3.78 0.17
CA LEU A 341 9.95 -2.87 1.07
C LEU A 341 10.11 -1.50 0.42
N GLN A 342 9.82 -0.47 1.19
CA GLN A 342 10.08 0.92 0.83
C GLN A 342 10.96 1.56 1.91
N LEU A 343 11.98 2.33 1.50
CA LEU A 343 12.75 3.21 2.38
C LEU A 343 12.40 4.65 2.04
N LEU A 344 11.80 5.35 3.00
CA LEU A 344 11.20 6.66 2.80
C LEU A 344 11.75 7.68 3.78
N VAL A 345 12.04 8.87 3.28
CA VAL A 345 12.09 10.08 4.09
C VAL A 345 10.66 10.59 4.26
N GLU A 346 10.30 10.96 5.48
CA GLU A 346 8.98 11.45 5.85
C GLU A 346 9.07 12.93 6.28
N TYR A 347 8.10 13.72 5.88
CA TYR A 347 7.82 15.05 6.39
C TYR A 347 6.36 15.15 6.79
N PHE A 348 6.09 15.75 7.93
CA PHE A 348 4.75 16.06 8.39
C PHE A 348 4.70 17.45 9.00
N ASN A 349 3.63 18.19 8.70
CA ASN A 349 3.31 19.47 9.35
C ASN A 349 1.79 19.61 9.43
N GLY A 350 1.26 19.71 10.64
CA GLY A 350 -0.17 19.81 10.86
C GLY A 350 -0.57 19.39 12.25
N TYR A 351 -1.84 19.06 12.44
CA TYR A 351 -2.32 18.47 13.68
C TYR A 351 -1.94 17.00 13.77
N SER A 352 -1.55 16.57 14.97
CA SER A 352 -1.00 15.24 15.18
C SER A 352 -1.93 14.14 14.67
N PRO A 353 -1.42 13.18 13.91
CA PRO A 353 -2.18 11.98 13.53
C PRO A 353 -2.37 11.02 14.71
N SER A 354 -1.61 11.16 15.81
CA SER A 354 -1.72 10.32 17.00
C SER A 354 -2.87 10.80 17.87
N GLY A 355 -3.81 9.88 18.13
CA GLY A 355 -5.16 10.23 18.61
C GLY A 355 -5.20 11.04 19.88
N GLN A 356 -4.40 10.70 20.91
CA GLN A 356 -4.40 11.47 22.17
C GLN A 356 -3.89 12.91 22.01
N PHE A 357 -3.23 13.20 20.90
CA PHE A 357 -2.62 14.51 20.59
C PHE A 357 -3.30 15.21 19.41
N TYR A 358 -4.52 14.83 19.06
CA TYR A 358 -5.23 15.29 17.85
C TYR A 358 -5.40 16.83 17.75
N ASN A 359 -5.33 17.53 18.88
CA ASN A 359 -5.41 18.99 18.96
C ASN A 359 -4.03 19.68 18.94
N ASP A 360 -2.95 18.91 18.97
CA ASP A 360 -1.60 19.43 19.02
C ASP A 360 -1.02 19.58 17.63
N LYS A 361 -0.48 20.74 17.33
CA LYS A 361 0.30 20.95 16.10
C LYS A 361 1.68 20.35 16.27
N VAL A 362 2.07 19.54 15.29
CA VAL A 362 3.38 18.90 15.23
C VAL A 362 4.02 19.10 13.88
N GLU A 363 5.33 19.15 13.89
CA GLU A 363 6.16 19.13 12.68
C GLU A 363 7.32 18.17 12.91
N TYR A 364 7.54 17.25 11.96
CA TYR A 364 8.67 16.34 12.02
C TYR A 364 9.27 16.04 10.65
N VAL A 365 10.54 15.66 10.68
CA VAL A 365 11.22 14.97 9.58
C VAL A 365 11.64 13.60 10.09
N GLY A 366 11.50 12.58 9.27
CA GLY A 366 11.81 11.21 9.64
C GLY A 366 12.39 10.38 8.51
N ILE A 367 12.81 9.18 8.85
CA ILE A 367 13.18 8.13 7.91
C ILE A 367 12.58 6.81 8.39
N GLY A 368 11.98 6.06 7.47
CA GLY A 368 11.30 4.82 7.83
C GLY A 368 11.42 3.73 6.77
N ALA A 369 11.30 2.50 7.25
CA ALA A 369 11.08 1.32 6.44
C ALA A 369 9.58 0.98 6.46
N HIS A 370 8.98 0.83 5.28
CA HIS A 370 7.57 0.60 5.09
C HIS A 370 7.34 -0.62 4.21
N TYR A 371 6.34 -1.42 4.55
CA TYR A 371 5.86 -2.52 3.74
C TYR A 371 4.42 -2.24 3.32
N HIS A 372 4.23 -1.83 2.07
CA HIS A 372 2.93 -1.66 1.43
C HIS A 372 2.68 -2.78 0.40
N PHE A 373 1.42 -3.04 0.11
CA PHE A 373 1.03 -3.97 -0.96
C PHE A 373 1.27 -3.40 -2.35
#